data_f4f9cd0f544fbcb5837b75b163352152
#
_entry.id   f4f9cd0f544fbcb5837b75b163352152
#
_cell.length_a   1.000
_cell.length_b   1.000
_cell.length_c   1.000
_cell.angle_alpha   90.00
_cell.angle_beta   90.00
_cell.angle_gamma   90.00
#
_symmetry.space_group_name_H-M   'P 1'
#
loop_
_entity.id
_entity.type
_entity.pdbx_description
1 polymer ?
#
loop_
_entity_poly.entity_id
_entity_poly.type
_entity_poly.pdbx_seq_one_letter_code
_entity_poly.pdbx_strand_id
1 'polypeptide(L)'
;MQPSEATHSNTPQDTKTVLVTGATGYIGGRLVPRLLEAGHRVKVLVRTPQKIADVPWHDQVEIIQDSLSDAGSLATALTGVDVLYYLVHSMASGSGFEAKEESMARLVARAATDAGVDRIVYLGGLHPENAELSIHMRSRETVGRVFLESAVDSIVFQAGVVIGSGSASFEMIRHLAETLPVMPAPSWVNNRVEAIAVRDVLHYLVAAAALPEKLNRSFDVGSRDVLKYKDMMNEYAVERGLPRRLVVALPVPAPKLAGLWVALVTPIPLSMSLPLVQSLQHDAVSREHDVDDYIPQPDGGLTPYRRAVALALGKERDGQVETTWANAGIDADPLPSDPDWAGYKVFLDERTFHSEAKPEHVWTIIEGIGGKNGWYSLPLAWRVRGWLDKLQGGAGLLRGRRHPKTLNTGEVVDWWRVEAIDRGHLLRLRAEMRAPGGAWLELAVEPDGDGSLYKQRAIFFPRGLAGRLYWLGVYPFHGFIFPSMARNISAAATTLQAAGSSVSTQTP
;
A
#
# COMPACT_ATOMS: atom_id res chain seq x y z
N MET A 1 41.42 29.16 10.29
CA MET A 1 41.12 28.00 11.15
C MET A 1 40.03 27.23 10.43
N GLN A 2 40.41 26.21 9.68
CA GLN A 2 39.47 25.34 8.96
C GLN A 2 38.86 24.32 9.95
N PRO A 3 37.57 23.97 9.83
CA PRO A 3 37.00 22.89 10.64
C PRO A 3 37.53 21.56 10.14
N SER A 4 38.02 20.75 11.07
CA SER A 4 38.46 19.37 10.91
C SER A 4 37.32 18.53 10.39
N GLU A 5 37.48 17.89 9.23
CA GLU A 5 36.65 16.81 8.74
C GLU A 5 36.77 15.62 9.72
N ALA A 6 35.68 15.33 10.41
CA ALA A 6 35.56 14.10 11.19
C ALA A 6 35.49 12.93 10.20
N THR A 7 36.58 12.25 9.98
CA THR A 7 36.67 10.97 9.33
C THR A 7 35.87 9.95 10.15
N HIS A 8 34.66 9.60 9.69
CA HIS A 8 33.97 8.40 10.16
C HIS A 8 34.85 7.20 9.84
N SER A 9 35.40 6.57 10.87
CA SER A 9 36.09 5.29 10.76
C SER A 9 35.05 4.21 10.41
N ASN A 10 34.91 3.95 9.11
CA ASN A 10 34.19 2.78 8.62
C ASN A 10 35.06 1.56 8.94
N THR A 11 34.87 0.95 10.11
CA THR A 11 35.37 -0.39 10.39
C THR A 11 34.73 -1.30 9.34
N PRO A 12 35.48 -2.13 8.60
CA PRO A 12 34.86 -3.05 7.65
C PRO A 12 33.91 -3.97 8.44
N GLN A 13 32.62 -3.83 8.26
CA GLN A 13 31.65 -4.79 8.77
C GLN A 13 31.93 -6.12 8.06
N ASP A 14 32.12 -7.22 8.82
CA ASP A 14 32.31 -8.55 8.23
C ASP A 14 31.13 -8.88 7.34
N THR A 15 31.40 -9.01 6.04
CA THR A 15 30.38 -9.36 5.04
C THR A 15 29.80 -10.73 5.36
N LYS A 16 28.51 -10.77 5.70
CA LYS A 16 27.77 -12.02 5.96
C LYS A 16 26.94 -12.41 4.73
N THR A 17 26.77 -13.72 4.55
CA THR A 17 25.79 -14.25 3.62
C THR A 17 24.47 -14.44 4.37
N VAL A 18 23.42 -13.74 3.96
CA VAL A 18 22.13 -13.76 4.67
C VAL A 18 21.05 -14.36 3.78
N LEU A 19 20.17 -15.18 4.35
CA LEU A 19 18.97 -15.68 3.68
C LEU A 19 17.74 -14.96 4.25
N VAL A 20 16.98 -14.29 3.38
CA VAL A 20 15.73 -13.65 3.77
C VAL A 20 14.55 -14.47 3.26
N THR A 21 13.77 -15.01 4.20
CA THR A 21 12.47 -15.59 3.91
C THR A 21 11.39 -14.54 4.08
N GLY A 22 10.36 -14.55 3.22
CA GLY A 22 9.33 -13.48 3.24
C GLY A 22 9.74 -12.17 2.55
N ALA A 23 10.71 -12.19 1.63
CA ALA A 23 11.16 -11.04 0.86
C ALA A 23 10.06 -10.39 0.00
N THR A 24 8.97 -11.11 -0.31
CA THR A 24 7.78 -10.57 -0.97
C THR A 24 6.83 -9.82 -0.03
N GLY A 25 7.11 -9.82 1.29
CA GLY A 25 6.29 -9.18 2.31
C GLY A 25 6.74 -7.76 2.65
N TYR A 26 5.93 -7.07 3.47
CA TYR A 26 6.12 -5.68 3.85
C TYR A 26 7.50 -5.38 4.49
N ILE A 27 7.92 -6.19 5.46
CA ILE A 27 9.23 -6.01 6.13
C ILE A 27 10.36 -6.57 5.28
N GLY A 28 10.20 -7.79 4.75
CA GLY A 28 11.26 -8.47 3.99
C GLY A 28 11.67 -7.69 2.73
N GLY A 29 10.70 -7.16 1.96
CA GLY A 29 10.98 -6.38 0.78
C GLY A 29 11.73 -5.07 1.07
N ARG A 30 11.56 -4.50 2.27
CA ARG A 30 12.28 -3.32 2.74
C ARG A 30 13.61 -3.63 3.40
N LEU A 31 13.74 -4.83 3.96
CA LEU A 31 14.97 -5.27 4.62
C LEU A 31 16.08 -5.59 3.60
N VAL A 32 15.71 -6.28 2.50
CA VAL A 32 16.67 -6.70 1.47
C VAL A 32 17.59 -5.56 1.00
N PRO A 33 17.10 -4.41 0.50
CA PRO A 33 17.99 -3.36 0.04
C PRO A 33 18.89 -2.81 1.15
N ARG A 34 18.44 -2.78 2.40
CA ARG A 34 19.23 -2.30 3.53
C ARG A 34 20.35 -3.27 3.93
N LEU A 35 20.12 -4.57 3.79
CA LEU A 35 21.16 -5.57 3.98
C LEU A 35 22.23 -5.49 2.87
N LEU A 36 21.81 -5.21 1.63
CA LEU A 36 22.73 -4.94 0.53
C LEU A 36 23.55 -3.65 0.76
N GLU A 37 22.90 -2.57 1.20
CA GLU A 37 23.54 -1.30 1.59
C GLU A 37 24.55 -1.49 2.74
N ALA A 38 24.27 -2.39 3.67
CA ALA A 38 25.18 -2.77 4.75
C ALA A 38 26.34 -3.69 4.31
N GLY A 39 26.41 -4.07 3.03
CA GLY A 39 27.50 -4.85 2.44
C GLY A 39 27.35 -6.37 2.58
N HIS A 40 26.18 -6.87 2.95
CA HIS A 40 25.91 -8.30 3.04
C HIS A 40 25.60 -8.92 1.67
N ARG A 41 25.88 -10.21 1.50
CA ARG A 41 25.41 -11.01 0.36
C ARG A 41 24.03 -11.53 0.69
N VAL A 42 23.04 -11.20 -0.13
CA VAL A 42 21.65 -11.53 0.17
C VAL A 42 21.14 -12.62 -0.77
N LYS A 43 20.63 -13.69 -0.17
CA LYS A 43 19.80 -14.72 -0.82
C LYS A 43 18.34 -14.50 -0.41
N VAL A 44 17.40 -14.76 -1.31
CA VAL A 44 15.97 -14.70 -1.02
C VAL A 44 15.27 -15.99 -1.38
N LEU A 45 14.50 -16.55 -0.46
CA LEU A 45 13.67 -17.73 -0.73
C LEU A 45 12.23 -17.29 -0.99
N VAL A 46 11.74 -17.50 -2.22
CA VAL A 46 10.43 -17.05 -2.67
C VAL A 46 9.69 -18.16 -3.42
N ARG A 47 8.38 -18.27 -3.20
CA ARG A 47 7.52 -19.24 -3.91
C ARG A 47 7.18 -18.78 -5.32
N THR A 48 7.09 -17.49 -5.53
CA THR A 48 6.65 -16.84 -6.77
C THR A 48 7.61 -15.71 -7.12
N PRO A 49 8.70 -15.96 -7.86
CA PRO A 49 9.70 -14.95 -8.22
C PRO A 49 9.12 -13.75 -8.97
N GLN A 50 8.04 -13.95 -9.71
CA GLN A 50 7.36 -12.87 -10.47
C GLN A 50 6.93 -11.70 -9.58
N LYS A 51 6.67 -11.93 -8.27
CA LYS A 51 6.33 -10.87 -7.32
C LYS A 51 7.46 -9.91 -6.99
N ILE A 52 8.68 -10.31 -7.29
CA ILE A 52 9.88 -9.50 -7.07
C ILE A 52 10.63 -9.20 -8.37
N ALA A 53 10.02 -9.46 -9.55
CA ALA A 53 10.68 -9.23 -10.84
C ALA A 53 11.00 -7.75 -11.10
N ASP A 54 10.12 -6.84 -10.63
CA ASP A 54 10.24 -5.40 -10.88
C ASP A 54 10.80 -4.61 -9.68
N VAL A 55 11.31 -5.30 -8.63
CA VAL A 55 11.90 -4.58 -7.50
C VAL A 55 13.32 -4.09 -7.84
N PRO A 56 13.75 -2.90 -7.36
CA PRO A 56 15.04 -2.30 -7.72
C PRO A 56 16.27 -3.14 -7.34
N TRP A 57 16.14 -4.07 -6.43
CA TRP A 57 17.22 -4.93 -5.94
C TRP A 57 17.22 -6.34 -6.55
N HIS A 58 16.33 -6.64 -7.51
CA HIS A 58 16.18 -7.97 -8.12
C HIS A 58 17.50 -8.58 -8.58
N ASP A 59 18.29 -7.82 -9.33
CA ASP A 59 19.56 -8.29 -9.92
C ASP A 59 20.74 -8.30 -8.94
N GLN A 60 20.52 -7.88 -7.69
CA GLN A 60 21.56 -7.78 -6.67
C GLN A 60 21.52 -8.94 -5.67
N VAL A 61 20.56 -9.86 -5.80
CA VAL A 61 20.33 -10.96 -4.87
C VAL A 61 20.32 -12.31 -5.57
N GLU A 62 20.66 -13.37 -4.83
CA GLU A 62 20.44 -14.74 -5.29
C GLU A 62 18.99 -15.14 -5.00
N ILE A 63 18.21 -15.43 -6.05
CA ILE A 63 16.80 -15.80 -5.94
C ILE A 63 16.68 -17.32 -5.97
N ILE A 64 16.12 -17.88 -4.90
CA ILE A 64 15.84 -19.31 -4.78
C ILE A 64 14.32 -19.48 -4.83
N GLN A 65 13.85 -20.13 -5.90
CA GLN A 65 12.42 -20.41 -6.05
C GLN A 65 12.07 -21.73 -5.38
N ASP A 66 11.52 -21.65 -4.18
CA ASP A 66 11.06 -22.85 -3.47
C ASP A 66 10.15 -22.53 -2.27
N SER A 67 9.75 -23.57 -1.54
CA SER A 67 8.87 -23.51 -0.39
C SER A 67 9.61 -23.91 0.90
N LEU A 68 9.34 -23.19 1.99
CA LEU A 68 9.80 -23.52 3.34
C LEU A 68 9.29 -24.88 3.86
N SER A 69 8.34 -25.50 3.19
CA SER A 69 7.78 -26.81 3.60
C SER A 69 8.55 -28.01 3.06
N ASP A 70 9.56 -27.80 2.19
CA ASP A 70 10.41 -28.85 1.64
C ASP A 70 11.80 -28.85 2.29
N ALA A 71 12.18 -29.96 2.92
CA ALA A 71 13.44 -30.07 3.62
C ALA A 71 14.67 -30.04 2.67
N GLY A 72 14.54 -30.62 1.47
CA GLY A 72 15.63 -30.61 0.47
C GLY A 72 15.93 -29.22 -0.04
N SER A 73 14.88 -28.48 -0.34
CA SER A 73 14.95 -27.09 -0.76
C SER A 73 15.56 -26.18 0.30
N LEU A 74 15.17 -26.38 1.57
CA LEU A 74 15.75 -25.63 2.69
C LEU A 74 17.24 -25.90 2.84
N ALA A 75 17.68 -27.17 2.75
CA ALA A 75 19.07 -27.52 2.84
C ALA A 75 19.90 -26.81 1.75
N THR A 76 19.39 -26.79 0.50
CA THR A 76 20.04 -26.09 -0.61
C THR A 76 20.09 -24.58 -0.37
N ALA A 77 18.97 -23.96 0.05
CA ALA A 77 18.89 -22.53 0.29
C ALA A 77 19.81 -22.05 1.44
N LEU A 78 19.99 -22.86 2.46
CA LEU A 78 20.81 -22.56 3.63
C LEU A 78 22.31 -22.85 3.43
N THR A 79 22.72 -23.46 2.32
CA THR A 79 24.13 -23.72 2.05
C THR A 79 24.95 -22.43 2.02
N GLY A 80 25.94 -22.32 2.92
CA GLY A 80 26.83 -21.17 3.06
C GLY A 80 26.13 -19.89 3.54
N VAL A 81 25.04 -20.03 4.29
CA VAL A 81 24.31 -18.91 4.93
C VAL A 81 24.80 -18.76 6.37
N ASP A 82 25.23 -17.55 6.71
CA ASP A 82 25.65 -17.19 8.07
C ASP A 82 24.43 -16.80 8.93
N VAL A 83 23.48 -16.04 8.36
CA VAL A 83 22.31 -15.52 9.09
C VAL A 83 21.01 -15.77 8.32
N LEU A 84 20.03 -16.36 9.00
CA LEU A 84 18.69 -16.59 8.48
C LEU A 84 17.70 -15.58 9.06
N TYR A 85 17.06 -14.80 8.20
CA TYR A 85 15.90 -13.96 8.53
C TYR A 85 14.61 -14.71 8.27
N TYR A 86 13.89 -15.08 9.34
CA TYR A 86 12.60 -15.72 9.24
C TYR A 86 11.49 -14.68 9.37
N LEU A 87 11.00 -14.15 8.24
CA LEU A 87 9.97 -13.10 8.16
C LEU A 87 8.67 -13.60 7.53
N VAL A 88 8.51 -14.89 7.38
CA VAL A 88 7.27 -15.49 6.89
C VAL A 88 6.26 -15.55 8.03
N HIS A 89 5.09 -15.04 7.76
CA HIS A 89 3.95 -15.13 8.63
C HIS A 89 2.69 -15.37 7.82
N SER A 90 1.98 -16.45 8.12
CA SER A 90 0.68 -16.72 7.51
C SER A 90 -0.41 -16.08 8.36
N MET A 91 -1.17 -15.16 7.81
CA MET A 91 -2.37 -14.58 8.45
C MET A 91 -3.61 -15.41 8.11
N ALA A 92 -3.44 -16.67 7.68
CA ALA A 92 -4.56 -17.54 7.32
C ALA A 92 -5.36 -17.94 8.57
N SER A 93 -6.65 -17.69 8.54
CA SER A 93 -7.59 -18.16 9.54
C SER A 93 -8.03 -19.59 9.19
N GLY A 94 -7.78 -20.55 10.08
CA GLY A 94 -8.23 -21.92 9.90
C GLY A 94 -7.87 -22.82 11.10
N SER A 95 -8.60 -23.91 11.27
CA SER A 95 -8.25 -24.94 12.25
C SER A 95 -6.89 -25.55 11.90
N GLY A 96 -5.96 -25.60 12.86
CA GLY A 96 -4.61 -26.14 12.66
C GLY A 96 -3.54 -25.16 12.19
N PHE A 97 -3.85 -23.85 12.11
CA PHE A 97 -2.90 -22.81 11.75
C PHE A 97 -1.67 -22.79 12.67
N GLU A 98 -1.86 -22.79 14.01
CA GLU A 98 -0.77 -22.76 14.99
C GLU A 98 0.17 -23.97 14.82
N ALA A 99 -0.39 -25.18 14.71
CA ALA A 99 0.39 -26.40 14.53
C ALA A 99 1.20 -26.40 13.22
N LYS A 100 0.66 -25.79 12.16
CA LYS A 100 1.37 -25.65 10.88
C LYS A 100 2.52 -24.67 10.97
N GLU A 101 2.33 -23.52 11.61
CA GLU A 101 3.38 -22.51 11.83
C GLU A 101 4.50 -23.09 12.72
N GLU A 102 4.13 -23.77 13.81
CA GLU A 102 5.10 -24.43 14.68
C GLU A 102 5.88 -25.53 13.94
N SER A 103 5.21 -26.39 13.18
CA SER A 103 5.85 -27.43 12.39
C SER A 103 6.84 -26.88 11.38
N MET A 104 6.47 -25.78 10.72
CA MET A 104 7.34 -25.09 9.76
C MET A 104 8.55 -24.46 10.46
N ALA A 105 8.35 -23.78 11.59
CA ALA A 105 9.46 -23.21 12.37
C ALA A 105 10.44 -24.30 12.85
N ARG A 106 9.94 -25.44 13.33
CA ARG A 106 10.77 -26.60 13.71
C ARG A 106 11.56 -27.18 12.53
N LEU A 107 10.94 -27.28 11.35
CA LEU A 107 11.62 -27.74 10.14
C LEU A 107 12.76 -26.79 9.77
N VAL A 108 12.50 -25.48 9.76
CA VAL A 108 13.49 -24.44 9.44
C VAL A 108 14.62 -24.42 10.46
N ALA A 109 14.32 -24.53 11.77
CA ALA A 109 15.32 -24.55 12.82
C ALA A 109 16.28 -25.76 12.69
N ARG A 110 15.75 -26.96 12.37
CA ARG A 110 16.55 -28.14 12.08
C ARG A 110 17.44 -27.96 10.87
N ALA A 111 16.87 -27.51 9.77
CA ALA A 111 17.62 -27.29 8.53
C ALA A 111 18.73 -26.24 8.73
N ALA A 112 18.48 -25.19 9.51
CA ALA A 112 19.49 -24.18 9.87
C ALA A 112 20.61 -24.77 10.72
N THR A 113 20.27 -25.65 11.69
CA THR A 113 21.25 -26.37 12.49
C THR A 113 22.12 -27.27 11.61
N ASP A 114 21.51 -28.08 10.76
CA ASP A 114 22.21 -29.00 9.87
C ASP A 114 23.11 -28.29 8.86
N ALA A 115 22.73 -27.10 8.41
CA ALA A 115 23.51 -26.27 7.50
C ALA A 115 24.62 -25.45 8.19
N GLY A 116 24.67 -25.41 9.52
CA GLY A 116 25.65 -24.65 10.29
C GLY A 116 25.42 -23.14 10.25
N VAL A 117 24.16 -22.70 10.18
CA VAL A 117 23.81 -21.28 10.28
C VAL A 117 24.20 -20.73 11.66
N ASP A 118 24.89 -19.59 11.69
CA ASP A 118 25.36 -18.97 12.94
C ASP A 118 24.19 -18.35 13.74
N ARG A 119 23.18 -17.77 13.03
CA ARG A 119 22.12 -17.00 13.68
C ARG A 119 20.79 -17.06 12.93
N ILE A 120 19.70 -17.16 13.70
CA ILE A 120 18.34 -16.93 13.23
C ILE A 120 17.84 -15.59 13.78
N VAL A 121 17.29 -14.72 12.90
CA VAL A 121 16.63 -13.48 13.28
C VAL A 121 15.15 -13.59 12.96
N TYR A 122 14.31 -13.44 13.99
CA TYR A 122 12.86 -13.51 13.87
C TYR A 122 12.21 -12.23 14.35
N LEU A 123 11.16 -11.78 13.63
CA LEU A 123 10.35 -10.64 14.01
C LEU A 123 8.96 -11.12 14.45
N GLY A 124 8.74 -11.11 15.74
CA GLY A 124 7.46 -11.37 16.40
C GLY A 124 6.70 -10.10 16.75
N GLY A 125 5.74 -10.20 17.67
CA GLY A 125 4.97 -9.06 18.17
C GLY A 125 4.96 -8.99 19.68
N LEU A 126 4.92 -7.78 20.23
CA LEU A 126 4.76 -7.54 21.66
C LEU A 126 3.48 -8.19 22.18
N HIS A 127 3.58 -8.89 23.28
CA HIS A 127 2.46 -9.53 23.95
C HIS A 127 2.65 -9.53 25.48
N PRO A 128 1.59 -9.47 26.27
CA PRO A 128 1.67 -9.59 27.71
C PRO A 128 1.99 -11.04 28.13
N GLU A 129 2.76 -11.22 29.21
CA GLU A 129 3.18 -12.55 29.69
C GLU A 129 2.06 -13.39 30.29
N ASN A 130 1.11 -12.76 30.96
CA ASN A 130 0.11 -13.43 31.80
C ASN A 130 -1.34 -13.23 31.31
N ALA A 131 -1.53 -13.11 29.97
CA ALA A 131 -2.86 -12.96 29.38
C ALA A 131 -3.18 -14.15 28.46
N GLU A 132 -4.47 -14.40 28.29
CA GLU A 132 -4.94 -15.35 27.27
C GLU A 132 -4.73 -14.73 25.87
N LEU A 133 -3.65 -15.15 25.23
CA LEU A 133 -3.23 -14.62 23.93
C LEU A 133 -4.23 -15.03 22.83
N SER A 134 -4.45 -14.13 21.86
CA SER A 134 -5.13 -14.51 20.62
C SER A 134 -4.35 -15.61 19.90
N ILE A 135 -5.05 -16.39 19.07
CA ILE A 135 -4.45 -17.48 18.28
C ILE A 135 -3.19 -17.00 17.53
N HIS A 136 -3.25 -15.80 16.94
CA HIS A 136 -2.12 -15.25 16.18
C HIS A 136 -0.95 -14.81 17.06
N MET A 137 -1.21 -14.21 18.22
CA MET A 137 -0.15 -13.84 19.17
C MET A 137 0.53 -15.09 19.74
N ARG A 138 -0.25 -16.08 20.10
CA ARG A 138 0.26 -17.38 20.59
C ARG A 138 1.10 -18.10 19.53
N SER A 139 0.65 -18.12 18.27
CA SER A 139 1.44 -18.68 17.16
C SER A 139 2.80 -17.98 17.03
N ARG A 140 2.85 -16.64 17.09
CA ARG A 140 4.09 -15.87 17.01
C ARG A 140 5.03 -16.13 18.18
N GLU A 141 4.48 -16.20 19.39
CA GLU A 141 5.22 -16.58 20.59
C GLU A 141 5.82 -17.99 20.44
N THR A 142 5.01 -18.97 20.01
CA THR A 142 5.44 -20.35 19.78
C THR A 142 6.58 -20.43 18.75
N VAL A 143 6.48 -19.71 17.62
CA VAL A 143 7.54 -19.65 16.61
C VAL A 143 8.84 -19.08 17.20
N GLY A 144 8.76 -17.97 17.94
CA GLY A 144 9.92 -17.38 18.63
C GLY A 144 10.56 -18.35 19.61
N ARG A 145 9.75 -19.05 20.42
CA ARG A 145 10.22 -20.06 21.35
C ARG A 145 10.90 -21.24 20.65
N VAL A 146 10.35 -21.74 19.54
CA VAL A 146 10.97 -22.80 18.73
C VAL A 146 12.38 -22.43 18.29
N PHE A 147 12.61 -21.19 17.87
CA PHE A 147 13.94 -20.73 17.48
C PHE A 147 14.86 -20.59 18.68
N LEU A 148 14.40 -20.03 19.79
CA LEU A 148 15.20 -19.92 21.04
C LEU A 148 15.58 -21.27 21.65
N GLU A 149 14.74 -22.29 21.47
CA GLU A 149 14.99 -23.66 21.92
C GLU A 149 15.86 -24.46 20.92
N SER A 150 16.16 -23.93 19.75
CA SER A 150 16.99 -24.60 18.75
C SER A 150 18.47 -24.55 19.09
N ALA A 151 19.28 -25.34 18.36
CA ALA A 151 20.74 -25.33 18.54
C ALA A 151 21.42 -24.10 17.90
N VAL A 152 20.68 -23.29 17.14
CA VAL A 152 21.17 -22.07 16.48
C VAL A 152 20.86 -20.86 17.37
N ASP A 153 21.86 -20.03 17.65
CA ASP A 153 21.63 -18.76 18.37
C ASP A 153 20.59 -17.90 17.67
N SER A 154 19.57 -17.47 18.41
CA SER A 154 18.42 -16.80 17.83
C SER A 154 18.14 -15.46 18.49
N ILE A 155 17.88 -14.44 17.68
CA ILE A 155 17.41 -13.13 18.11
C ILE A 155 15.93 -13.00 17.73
N VAL A 156 15.09 -12.88 18.74
CA VAL A 156 13.63 -12.71 18.57
C VAL A 156 13.25 -11.29 18.92
N PHE A 157 13.03 -10.42 17.94
CA PHE A 157 12.49 -9.11 18.20
C PHE A 157 10.96 -9.18 18.37
N GLN A 158 10.48 -8.71 19.50
CA GLN A 158 9.05 -8.54 19.78
C GLN A 158 8.68 -7.07 19.52
N ALA A 159 8.16 -6.78 18.34
CA ALA A 159 7.86 -5.42 17.93
C ALA A 159 6.43 -5.01 18.31
N GLY A 160 6.28 -3.75 18.71
CA GLY A 160 4.98 -3.10 18.82
C GLY A 160 4.29 -2.92 17.47
N VAL A 161 3.24 -2.12 17.46
CA VAL A 161 2.54 -1.78 16.23
C VAL A 161 3.46 -1.05 15.27
N VAL A 162 3.79 -1.68 14.12
CA VAL A 162 4.69 -1.08 13.13
C VAL A 162 3.98 0.01 12.34
N ILE A 163 4.56 1.22 12.40
CA ILE A 163 4.06 2.41 11.70
C ILE A 163 4.88 2.67 10.45
N GLY A 164 4.20 2.67 9.32
CA GLY A 164 4.79 2.96 8.02
C GLY A 164 3.78 2.70 6.90
N SER A 165 3.90 3.40 5.80
CA SER A 165 3.01 3.25 4.64
C SER A 165 2.97 1.79 4.18
N GLY A 166 1.77 1.23 4.02
CA GLY A 166 1.57 -0.17 3.61
C GLY A 166 1.58 -1.19 4.76
N SER A 167 1.90 -0.83 6.01
CA SER A 167 1.71 -1.75 7.12
C SER A 167 0.23 -1.91 7.44
N ALA A 168 -0.23 -3.15 7.65
CA ALA A 168 -1.66 -3.43 7.87
C ALA A 168 -2.22 -2.65 9.08
N SER A 169 -1.46 -2.52 10.15
CA SER A 169 -1.86 -1.77 11.35
C SER A 169 -1.95 -0.28 11.10
N PHE A 170 -0.98 0.31 10.39
CA PHE A 170 -1.00 1.72 10.03
C PHE A 170 -2.15 2.04 9.06
N GLU A 171 -2.36 1.21 8.04
CA GLU A 171 -3.45 1.39 7.09
C GLU A 171 -4.83 1.24 7.76
N MET A 172 -4.95 0.38 8.78
CA MET A 172 -6.17 0.32 9.59
C MET A 172 -6.44 1.65 10.31
N ILE A 173 -5.45 2.19 11.02
CA ILE A 173 -5.54 3.50 11.69
C ILE A 173 -5.90 4.60 10.70
N ARG A 174 -5.19 4.64 9.58
CA ARG A 174 -5.39 5.60 8.50
C ARG A 174 -6.82 5.58 7.97
N HIS A 175 -7.27 4.43 7.48
CA HIS A 175 -8.59 4.32 6.88
C HIS A 175 -9.74 4.56 7.87
N LEU A 176 -9.60 4.11 9.11
CA LEU A 176 -10.57 4.43 10.17
C LEU A 176 -10.61 5.93 10.44
N ALA A 177 -9.45 6.56 10.66
CA ALA A 177 -9.36 7.98 10.94
C ALA A 177 -9.85 8.85 9.78
N GLU A 178 -9.53 8.52 8.53
CA GLU A 178 -9.97 9.28 7.36
C GLU A 178 -11.44 9.09 7.01
N THR A 179 -11.99 7.90 7.30
CA THR A 179 -13.36 7.56 6.90
C THR A 179 -14.39 8.01 7.92
N LEU A 180 -14.07 7.89 9.23
CA LEU A 180 -15.06 8.03 10.31
C LEU A 180 -14.75 9.25 11.20
N PRO A 181 -15.53 10.34 11.13
CA PRO A 181 -15.39 11.45 12.06
C PRO A 181 -15.86 11.10 13.48
N VAL A 182 -16.81 10.16 13.61
CA VAL A 182 -17.31 9.58 14.86
C VAL A 182 -17.16 8.07 14.77
N MET A 183 -16.43 7.48 15.73
CA MET A 183 -16.12 6.05 15.76
C MET A 183 -16.67 5.42 17.04
N PRO A 184 -17.77 4.66 16.98
CA PRO A 184 -18.07 3.71 18.04
C PRO A 184 -17.02 2.58 17.98
N ALA A 185 -16.31 2.35 19.08
CA ALA A 185 -15.24 1.37 19.15
C ALA A 185 -15.38 0.52 20.42
N PRO A 186 -14.95 -0.74 20.42
CA PRO A 186 -14.91 -1.57 21.61
C PRO A 186 -13.94 -1.01 22.67
N SER A 187 -14.07 -1.49 23.91
CA SER A 187 -13.28 -1.02 25.07
C SER A 187 -11.76 -1.06 24.87
N TRP A 188 -11.25 -2.00 24.08
CA TRP A 188 -9.83 -2.14 23.78
C TRP A 188 -9.19 -0.89 23.14
N VAL A 189 -9.98 0.03 22.60
CA VAL A 189 -9.47 1.32 22.06
C VAL A 189 -8.76 2.16 23.13
N ASN A 190 -8.97 1.85 24.42
CA ASN A 190 -8.28 2.45 25.54
C ASN A 190 -7.01 1.70 25.98
N ASN A 191 -6.71 0.53 25.39
CA ASN A 191 -5.50 -0.22 25.70
C ASN A 191 -4.26 0.56 25.26
N ARG A 192 -3.18 0.38 26.01
CA ARG A 192 -1.90 1.03 25.78
C ARG A 192 -1.09 0.27 24.73
N VAL A 193 -0.44 1.02 23.88
CA VAL A 193 0.36 0.51 22.78
C VAL A 193 1.64 1.30 22.69
N GLU A 194 2.74 0.60 22.56
CA GLU A 194 4.00 1.18 22.17
C GLU A 194 4.24 0.86 20.69
N ALA A 195 4.06 1.85 19.83
CA ALA A 195 4.29 1.68 18.40
C ALA A 195 5.79 1.78 18.07
N ILE A 196 6.18 1.32 16.89
CA ILE A 196 7.54 1.47 16.39
C ILE A 196 7.52 1.87 14.91
N ALA A 197 8.35 2.80 14.49
CA ALA A 197 8.49 3.15 13.09
C ALA A 197 9.13 2.00 12.30
N VAL A 198 8.69 1.76 11.07
CA VAL A 198 9.26 0.71 10.21
C VAL A 198 10.77 0.89 10.00
N ARG A 199 11.25 2.14 9.91
CA ARG A 199 12.69 2.42 9.78
C ARG A 199 13.50 1.93 10.99
N ASP A 200 12.94 2.03 12.19
CA ASP A 200 13.60 1.63 13.43
C ASP A 200 13.59 0.09 13.58
N VAL A 201 12.50 -0.58 13.17
CA VAL A 201 12.47 -2.04 13.04
C VAL A 201 13.56 -2.53 12.09
N LEU A 202 13.70 -1.87 10.94
CA LEU A 202 14.70 -2.23 9.94
C LEU A 202 16.13 -1.98 10.46
N HIS A 203 16.36 -0.93 11.25
CA HIS A 203 17.63 -0.67 11.91
C HIS A 203 18.03 -1.85 12.82
N TYR A 204 17.13 -2.28 13.72
CA TYR A 204 17.40 -3.44 14.58
C TYR A 204 17.63 -4.73 13.80
N LEU A 205 16.84 -4.97 12.76
CA LEU A 205 16.99 -6.17 11.92
C LEU A 205 18.35 -6.18 11.21
N VAL A 206 18.78 -5.07 10.62
CA VAL A 206 20.10 -5.01 9.93
C VAL A 206 21.22 -5.18 10.92
N ALA A 207 21.19 -4.46 12.05
CA ALA A 207 22.21 -4.55 13.08
C ALA A 207 22.36 -5.97 13.65
N ALA A 208 21.27 -6.74 13.72
CA ALA A 208 21.30 -8.12 14.21
C ALA A 208 22.22 -9.06 13.39
N ALA A 209 22.41 -8.79 12.09
CA ALA A 209 23.34 -9.58 11.26
C ALA A 209 24.80 -9.40 11.66
N ALA A 210 25.15 -8.21 12.13
CA ALA A 210 26.54 -7.81 12.38
C ALA A 210 26.95 -7.92 13.86
N LEU A 211 26.06 -8.36 14.76
CA LEU A 211 26.39 -8.50 16.17
C LEU A 211 27.52 -9.53 16.37
N PRO A 212 28.62 -9.16 17.01
CA PRO A 212 29.77 -10.04 17.18
C PRO A 212 29.54 -11.14 18.22
N GLU A 213 28.60 -10.91 19.12
CA GLU A 213 28.34 -11.80 20.24
C GLU A 213 27.27 -12.84 19.87
N LYS A 214 27.39 -14.02 20.46
CA LYS A 214 26.37 -15.04 20.42
C LYS A 214 25.26 -14.68 21.40
N LEU A 215 24.10 -14.40 20.86
CA LEU A 215 22.92 -14.02 21.62
C LEU A 215 21.77 -14.96 21.31
N ASN A 216 21.20 -15.56 22.35
CA ASN A 216 20.03 -16.43 22.22
C ASN A 216 18.93 -15.94 23.16
N ARG A 217 18.18 -14.89 22.73
CA ARG A 217 17.12 -14.28 23.53
C ARG A 217 16.13 -13.46 22.71
N SER A 218 15.03 -13.11 23.35
CA SER A 218 14.09 -12.12 22.85
C SER A 218 14.43 -10.71 23.33
N PHE A 219 14.06 -9.71 22.53
CA PHE A 219 14.12 -8.29 22.84
C PHE A 219 12.80 -7.63 22.49
N ASP A 220 12.25 -6.83 23.41
CA ASP A 220 11.12 -5.96 23.13
C ASP A 220 11.60 -4.71 22.38
N VAL A 221 10.94 -4.33 21.30
CA VAL A 221 11.31 -3.17 20.49
C VAL A 221 10.10 -2.26 20.24
N GLY A 222 10.20 -1.02 20.70
CA GLY A 222 9.16 0.02 20.62
C GLY A 222 9.78 1.41 20.50
N SER A 223 8.99 2.42 20.27
CA SER A 223 9.45 3.82 20.14
C SER A 223 9.55 4.55 21.48
N ARG A 224 9.17 3.92 22.57
CA ARG A 224 8.98 4.49 23.92
C ARG A 224 7.80 5.45 24.07
N ASP A 225 7.10 5.77 22.99
CA ASP A 225 5.84 6.48 23.02
C ASP A 225 4.71 5.52 23.34
N VAL A 226 4.21 5.55 24.57
CA VAL A 226 3.07 4.75 25.02
C VAL A 226 1.79 5.54 24.81
N LEU A 227 1.00 5.14 23.84
CA LEU A 227 -0.28 5.79 23.48
C LEU A 227 -1.45 4.80 23.66
N LYS A 228 -2.68 5.33 23.73
CA LYS A 228 -3.87 4.50 23.54
C LYS A 228 -4.22 4.45 22.05
N TYR A 229 -4.89 3.37 21.61
CA TYR A 229 -5.31 3.29 20.19
C TYR A 229 -6.13 4.49 19.75
N LYS A 230 -7.04 5.00 20.59
CA LYS A 230 -7.81 6.22 20.30
C LYS A 230 -6.93 7.46 20.13
N ASP A 231 -5.83 7.54 20.88
CA ASP A 231 -4.90 8.66 20.81
C ASP A 231 -4.05 8.56 19.54
N MET A 232 -3.63 7.34 19.14
CA MET A 232 -2.97 7.11 17.88
C MET A 232 -3.82 7.55 16.68
N MET A 233 -5.13 7.25 16.67
CA MET A 233 -6.05 7.70 15.63
C MET A 233 -6.18 9.22 15.60
N ASN A 234 -6.18 9.87 16.77
CA ASN A 234 -6.27 11.32 16.87
C ASN A 234 -4.96 12.03 16.48
N GLU A 235 -3.81 11.48 16.86
CA GLU A 235 -2.51 12.00 16.42
C GLU A 235 -2.35 11.85 14.90
N TYR A 236 -2.79 10.72 14.32
CA TYR A 236 -2.87 10.56 12.88
C TYR A 236 -3.74 11.65 12.23
N ALA A 237 -4.96 11.89 12.78
CA ALA A 237 -5.88 12.88 12.23
C ALA A 237 -5.28 14.29 12.26
N VAL A 238 -4.59 14.66 13.34
CA VAL A 238 -3.90 15.95 13.49
C VAL A 238 -2.78 16.09 12.44
N GLU A 239 -1.96 15.04 12.29
CA GLU A 239 -0.83 15.07 11.33
C GLU A 239 -1.32 15.16 9.88
N ARG A 240 -2.47 14.56 9.59
CA ARG A 240 -3.14 14.64 8.28
C ARG A 240 -3.88 15.96 8.05
N GLY A 241 -3.96 16.85 9.05
CA GLY A 241 -4.73 18.09 8.99
C GLY A 241 -6.25 17.89 9.08
N LEU A 242 -6.68 16.79 9.64
CA LEU A 242 -8.09 16.50 9.88
C LEU A 242 -8.51 16.93 11.29
N PRO A 243 -9.80 17.27 11.52
CA PRO A 243 -10.32 17.47 12.86
C PRO A 243 -10.13 16.22 13.73
N ARG A 244 -9.97 16.39 15.03
CA ARG A 244 -9.92 15.28 15.98
C ARG A 244 -11.16 14.39 15.84
N ARG A 245 -10.97 13.08 15.95
CA ARG A 245 -12.01 12.07 15.82
C ARG A 245 -12.69 11.85 17.18
N LEU A 246 -14.01 11.80 17.19
CA LEU A 246 -14.75 11.41 18.38
C LEU A 246 -14.78 9.88 18.47
N VAL A 247 -13.89 9.32 19.28
CA VAL A 247 -13.84 7.88 19.52
C VAL A 247 -14.61 7.55 20.79
N VAL A 248 -15.75 6.89 20.65
CA VAL A 248 -16.64 6.50 21.76
C VAL A 248 -16.40 5.05 22.10
N ALA A 249 -15.77 4.78 23.25
CA ALA A 249 -15.54 3.43 23.72
C ALA A 249 -16.86 2.83 24.23
N LEU A 250 -17.29 1.74 23.62
CA LEU A 250 -18.47 0.97 24.04
C LEU A 250 -18.02 -0.19 24.95
N PRO A 251 -18.75 -0.50 26.01
CA PRO A 251 -18.40 -1.58 26.95
C PRO A 251 -18.74 -2.97 26.38
N VAL A 252 -18.47 -3.19 25.11
CA VAL A 252 -18.78 -4.44 24.41
C VAL A 252 -17.49 -5.09 23.96
N PRO A 253 -17.11 -6.26 24.50
CA PRO A 253 -16.06 -7.09 23.95
C PRO A 253 -16.62 -7.84 22.75
N ALA A 254 -16.54 -7.28 21.55
CA ALA A 254 -17.05 -7.92 20.33
C ALA A 254 -15.98 -7.96 19.23
N PRO A 255 -14.89 -8.74 19.41
CA PRO A 255 -13.80 -8.76 18.44
C PRO A 255 -14.24 -9.19 17.04
N LYS A 256 -15.20 -10.12 16.95
CA LYS A 256 -15.75 -10.57 15.64
C LYS A 256 -16.52 -9.46 14.94
N LEU A 257 -17.38 -8.74 15.66
CA LEU A 257 -18.13 -7.60 15.10
C LEU A 257 -17.20 -6.45 14.75
N ALA A 258 -16.21 -6.17 15.61
CA ALA A 258 -15.21 -5.14 15.32
C ALA A 258 -14.34 -5.50 14.10
N GLY A 259 -13.89 -6.75 13.94
CA GLY A 259 -13.18 -7.21 12.75
C GLY A 259 -14.02 -7.07 11.47
N LEU A 260 -15.30 -7.45 11.53
CA LEU A 260 -16.23 -7.25 10.41
C LEU A 260 -16.42 -5.77 10.08
N TRP A 261 -16.58 -4.93 11.08
CA TRP A 261 -16.69 -3.48 10.93
C TRP A 261 -15.44 -2.88 10.28
N VAL A 262 -14.24 -3.25 10.75
CA VAL A 262 -12.98 -2.82 10.16
C VAL A 262 -12.88 -3.25 8.70
N ALA A 263 -13.21 -4.51 8.37
CA ALA A 263 -13.21 -4.98 6.99
C ALA A 263 -14.22 -4.25 6.09
N LEU A 264 -15.34 -3.81 6.64
CA LEU A 264 -16.35 -3.04 5.90
C LEU A 264 -15.87 -1.60 5.63
N VAL A 265 -15.22 -0.97 6.61
CA VAL A 265 -14.83 0.45 6.55
C VAL A 265 -13.45 0.67 5.93
N THR A 266 -12.59 -0.34 5.96
CA THR A 266 -11.23 -0.31 5.41
C THR A 266 -11.09 -1.24 4.20
N PRO A 267 -10.06 -1.14 3.37
CA PRO A 267 -9.79 -2.11 2.32
C PRO A 267 -9.17 -3.42 2.86
N ILE A 268 -8.86 -3.50 4.15
CA ILE A 268 -8.22 -4.66 4.76
C ILE A 268 -9.21 -5.84 4.77
N PRO A 269 -8.85 -7.00 4.19
CA PRO A 269 -9.76 -8.14 4.13
C PRO A 269 -10.06 -8.70 5.54
N LEU A 270 -11.23 -9.33 5.69
CA LEU A 270 -11.68 -9.87 6.97
C LEU A 270 -10.69 -10.89 7.58
N SER A 271 -10.03 -11.66 6.72
CA SER A 271 -9.01 -12.63 7.14
C SER A 271 -7.83 -12.00 7.88
N MET A 272 -7.59 -10.70 7.68
CA MET A 272 -6.55 -9.94 8.37
C MET A 272 -7.09 -9.01 9.44
N SER A 273 -8.22 -8.34 9.20
CA SER A 273 -8.80 -7.41 10.17
C SER A 273 -9.20 -8.10 11.47
N LEU A 274 -9.71 -9.34 11.39
CA LEU A 274 -10.09 -10.10 12.59
C LEU A 274 -8.89 -10.45 13.48
N PRO A 275 -7.78 -11.07 12.98
CA PRO A 275 -6.56 -11.28 13.75
C PRO A 275 -5.98 -9.98 14.34
N LEU A 276 -5.93 -8.91 13.54
CA LEU A 276 -5.45 -7.61 14.02
C LEU A 276 -6.29 -7.13 15.21
N VAL A 277 -7.61 -7.08 15.08
CA VAL A 277 -8.51 -6.65 16.17
C VAL A 277 -8.41 -7.55 17.40
N GLN A 278 -8.22 -8.84 17.23
CA GLN A 278 -8.01 -9.76 18.36
C GLN A 278 -6.69 -9.46 19.10
N SER A 279 -5.65 -9.03 18.40
CA SER A 279 -4.38 -8.64 19.02
C SER A 279 -4.46 -7.32 19.79
N LEU A 280 -5.48 -6.48 19.52
CA LEU A 280 -5.66 -5.20 20.23
C LEU A 280 -6.29 -5.33 21.63
N GLN A 281 -6.73 -6.53 22.01
CA GLN A 281 -7.49 -6.73 23.26
C GLN A 281 -6.64 -6.57 24.54
N HIS A 282 -5.32 -6.55 24.38
CA HIS A 282 -4.36 -6.41 25.48
C HIS A 282 -3.46 -5.19 25.26
N ASP A 283 -2.86 -4.71 26.34
CA ASP A 283 -1.78 -3.75 26.28
C ASP A 283 -0.58 -4.37 25.53
N ALA A 284 0.03 -3.61 24.66
CA ALA A 284 1.23 -3.99 23.91
C ALA A 284 2.33 -2.94 24.14
N VAL A 285 2.98 -3.04 25.29
CA VAL A 285 4.02 -2.10 25.75
C VAL A 285 5.28 -2.91 26.05
N SER A 286 6.45 -2.40 25.68
CA SER A 286 7.73 -3.02 25.96
C SER A 286 7.94 -3.20 27.47
N ARG A 287 8.41 -4.36 27.87
CA ARG A 287 8.67 -4.71 29.27
C ARG A 287 10.08 -4.34 29.68
N GLU A 288 10.96 -4.26 28.70
CA GLU A 288 12.39 -3.93 28.86
C GLU A 288 12.87 -3.13 27.64
N HIS A 289 14.06 -2.59 27.72
CA HIS A 289 14.69 -1.81 26.65
C HIS A 289 16.18 -2.11 26.53
N ASP A 290 16.61 -3.26 27.04
CA ASP A 290 18.02 -3.65 27.08
C ASP A 290 18.57 -4.05 25.70
N VAL A 291 17.72 -4.07 24.66
CA VAL A 291 18.19 -4.13 23.26
C VAL A 291 19.22 -3.03 22.96
N ASP A 292 19.09 -1.86 23.58
CA ASP A 292 20.00 -0.71 23.37
C ASP A 292 21.42 -0.97 23.91
N ASP A 293 21.59 -1.92 24.83
CA ASP A 293 22.90 -2.33 25.34
C ASP A 293 23.70 -3.13 24.28
N TYR A 294 23.00 -3.72 23.31
CA TYR A 294 23.56 -4.55 22.25
C TYR A 294 23.54 -3.87 20.87
N ILE A 295 22.47 -3.15 20.59
CA ILE A 295 22.24 -2.44 19.32
C ILE A 295 21.96 -0.98 19.66
N PRO A 296 22.93 -0.08 19.46
CA PRO A 296 22.71 1.36 19.69
C PRO A 296 21.53 1.87 18.90
N GLN A 297 20.79 2.78 19.48
CA GLN A 297 19.70 3.46 18.78
C GLN A 297 20.19 4.16 17.50
N PRO A 298 19.35 4.31 16.47
CA PRO A 298 19.71 5.06 15.28
C PRO A 298 20.06 6.52 15.61
N ASP A 299 20.86 7.16 14.76
CA ASP A 299 21.23 8.56 14.91
C ASP A 299 19.98 9.45 15.06
N GLY A 300 19.95 10.23 16.13
CA GLY A 300 18.79 11.03 16.51
C GLY A 300 17.73 10.32 17.37
N GLY A 301 17.99 9.08 17.78
CA GLY A 301 17.11 8.26 18.61
C GLY A 301 15.99 7.59 17.84
N LEU A 302 15.15 6.84 18.58
CA LEU A 302 13.98 6.17 18.02
C LEU A 302 12.94 7.20 17.55
N THR A 303 12.24 6.87 16.49
CA THR A 303 11.26 7.75 15.84
C THR A 303 9.97 7.80 16.65
N PRO A 304 9.58 8.95 17.23
CA PRO A 304 8.30 9.08 17.93
C PRO A 304 7.11 8.79 17.02
N TYR A 305 5.99 8.32 17.59
CA TYR A 305 4.81 7.91 16.84
C TYR A 305 4.35 8.96 15.81
N ARG A 306 4.20 10.21 16.26
CA ARG A 306 3.76 11.30 15.38
C ARG A 306 4.71 11.55 14.21
N ARG A 307 6.02 11.47 14.47
CA ARG A 307 7.04 11.59 13.41
C ARG A 307 6.99 10.39 12.45
N ALA A 308 6.74 9.17 12.95
CA ALA A 308 6.56 7.99 12.12
C ALA A 308 5.34 8.13 11.20
N VAL A 309 4.22 8.68 11.71
CA VAL A 309 3.04 9.02 10.91
C VAL A 309 3.38 10.08 9.86
N ALA A 310 4.07 11.15 10.25
CA ALA A 310 4.50 12.20 9.31
C ALA A 310 5.38 11.65 8.19
N LEU A 311 6.32 10.74 8.51
CA LEU A 311 7.16 10.07 7.51
C LEU A 311 6.37 9.12 6.62
N ALA A 312 5.39 8.41 7.16
CA ALA A 312 4.50 7.56 6.38
C ALA A 312 3.61 8.37 5.42
N LEU A 313 3.21 9.59 5.82
CA LEU A 313 2.45 10.53 5.01
C LEU A 313 3.35 11.45 4.16
N GLY A 314 4.62 11.57 4.48
CA GLY A 314 5.50 12.68 4.06
C GLY A 314 6.13 12.56 2.69
N LYS A 315 6.00 11.44 1.98
CA LYS A 315 6.40 11.37 0.57
C LYS A 315 5.60 12.31 -0.34
N GLU A 316 4.48 12.84 0.15
CA GLU A 316 3.66 13.84 -0.54
C GLU A 316 4.29 15.24 -0.61
N ARG A 317 5.06 15.64 0.41
CA ARG A 317 5.51 17.04 0.56
C ARG A 317 6.77 17.39 -0.21
N ASP A 318 7.62 16.41 -0.51
CA ASP A 318 8.98 16.69 -0.98
C ASP A 318 9.16 16.59 -2.52
N GLY A 319 8.10 16.41 -3.30
CA GLY A 319 8.14 16.52 -4.77
C GLY A 319 9.10 15.55 -5.47
N GLN A 320 9.62 14.53 -4.78
CA GLN A 320 10.51 13.51 -5.32
C GLN A 320 9.72 12.27 -5.76
N VAL A 321 8.91 12.45 -6.80
CA VAL A 321 8.19 11.34 -7.42
C VAL A 321 8.57 11.24 -8.87
N GLU A 322 9.31 10.20 -9.18
CA GLU A 322 9.83 9.94 -10.53
C GLU A 322 8.81 9.31 -11.49
N THR A 323 7.53 9.11 -11.10
CA THR A 323 6.54 8.55 -12.00
C THR A 323 5.15 9.18 -11.88
N THR A 324 4.47 9.25 -12.99
CA THR A 324 3.28 10.03 -13.39
C THR A 324 2.01 9.90 -12.53
N TRP A 325 1.91 8.99 -11.59
CA TRP A 325 0.75 8.79 -10.71
C TRP A 325 0.74 9.70 -9.46
N ALA A 326 1.90 10.22 -9.10
CA ALA A 326 2.10 11.08 -7.93
C ALA A 326 1.51 12.49 -8.06
N ASN A 327 1.24 12.94 -9.27
CA ASN A 327 0.57 14.23 -9.51
C ASN A 327 -0.88 14.27 -9.03
N ALA A 328 -1.42 13.16 -8.57
CA ALA A 328 -2.79 13.04 -8.05
C ALA A 328 -2.91 13.27 -6.54
N GLY A 329 -1.84 13.64 -5.82
CA GLY A 329 -1.85 13.88 -4.38
C GLY A 329 -2.02 12.58 -3.58
N ILE A 330 -1.37 11.50 -4.00
CA ILE A 330 -1.37 10.20 -3.32
C ILE A 330 -0.20 10.16 -2.35
N ASP A 331 -0.50 9.90 -1.07
CA ASP A 331 0.50 9.72 -0.02
C ASP A 331 1.26 8.41 -0.24
N ALA A 332 2.50 8.46 -0.57
CA ALA A 332 3.40 7.33 -0.79
C ALA A 332 2.97 6.32 -1.87
N ASP A 333 3.77 6.17 -2.90
CA ASP A 333 3.61 5.08 -3.85
C ASP A 333 3.86 3.74 -3.15
N PRO A 334 2.95 2.75 -3.31
CA PRO A 334 3.20 1.41 -2.81
C PRO A 334 4.43 0.83 -3.49
N LEU A 335 5.28 0.17 -2.70
CA LEU A 335 6.37 -0.63 -3.25
C LEU A 335 5.81 -1.91 -3.89
N PRO A 336 6.48 -2.54 -4.85
CA PRO A 336 6.06 -3.82 -5.41
C PRO A 336 5.83 -4.92 -4.36
N SER A 337 6.49 -4.82 -3.21
CA SER A 337 6.31 -5.69 -2.04
C SER A 337 5.17 -5.29 -1.12
N ASP A 338 4.54 -4.13 -1.34
CA ASP A 338 3.43 -3.70 -0.50
C ASP A 338 2.17 -4.52 -0.80
N PRO A 339 1.34 -4.78 0.21
CA PRO A 339 0.07 -5.48 0.01
C PRO A 339 -0.95 -4.61 -0.74
N ASP A 340 -1.93 -5.25 -1.39
CA ASP A 340 -2.98 -4.58 -2.19
C ASP A 340 -3.82 -3.54 -1.41
N TRP A 341 -3.80 -3.57 -0.08
CA TRP A 341 -4.49 -2.59 0.79
C TRP A 341 -3.63 -1.36 1.12
N ALA A 342 -2.35 -1.34 0.73
CA ALA A 342 -1.50 -0.17 0.91
C ALA A 342 -1.98 1.00 0.05
N GLY A 343 -1.80 2.21 0.55
CA GLY A 343 -2.17 3.40 -0.18
C GLY A 343 -3.66 3.77 -0.08
N TYR A 344 -4.12 4.64 -0.98
CA TYR A 344 -5.52 5.07 -1.03
C TYR A 344 -6.42 4.03 -1.68
N LYS A 345 -7.67 3.92 -1.19
CA LYS A 345 -8.69 3.20 -1.92
C LYS A 345 -9.09 4.00 -3.14
N VAL A 346 -8.83 3.45 -4.31
CA VAL A 346 -9.25 3.99 -5.60
C VAL A 346 -10.46 3.20 -6.07
N PHE A 347 -11.51 3.90 -6.49
CA PHE A 347 -12.60 3.28 -7.24
C PHE A 347 -12.35 3.48 -8.73
N LEU A 348 -12.40 2.39 -9.48
CA LEU A 348 -12.13 2.34 -10.90
C LEU A 348 -13.32 1.75 -11.64
N ASP A 349 -13.74 2.40 -12.73
CA ASP A 349 -14.64 1.82 -13.74
C ASP A 349 -13.93 1.91 -15.08
N GLU A 350 -13.40 0.79 -15.54
CA GLU A 350 -12.67 0.68 -16.80
C GLU A 350 -13.49 -0.10 -17.82
N ARG A 351 -13.54 0.41 -19.06
CA ARG A 351 -14.29 -0.21 -20.15
C ARG A 351 -13.54 -0.08 -21.44
N THR A 352 -13.60 -1.15 -22.23
CA THR A 352 -12.94 -1.26 -23.53
C THR A 352 -13.97 -1.58 -24.60
N PHE A 353 -13.87 -0.91 -25.75
CA PHE A 353 -14.78 -1.09 -26.89
C PHE A 353 -14.00 -1.13 -28.20
N HIS A 354 -14.37 -2.09 -29.05
CA HIS A 354 -13.85 -2.13 -30.42
C HIS A 354 -14.63 -1.15 -31.31
N SER A 355 -13.89 -0.44 -32.14
CA SER A 355 -14.43 0.49 -33.16
C SER A 355 -13.92 0.11 -34.54
N GLU A 356 -14.78 0.08 -35.52
CA GLU A 356 -14.40 -0.10 -36.92
C GLU A 356 -13.68 1.13 -37.52
N ALA A 357 -13.77 2.27 -36.85
CA ALA A 357 -13.07 3.48 -37.27
C ALA A 357 -11.58 3.38 -36.89
N LYS A 358 -10.73 3.96 -37.76
CA LYS A 358 -9.29 4.09 -37.49
C LYS A 358 -9.03 4.99 -36.28
N PRO A 359 -7.89 4.82 -35.58
CA PRO A 359 -7.55 5.57 -34.37
C PRO A 359 -7.63 7.10 -34.55
N GLU A 360 -7.20 7.64 -35.68
CA GLU A 360 -7.23 9.07 -35.95
C GLU A 360 -8.65 9.66 -35.97
N HIS A 361 -9.65 8.90 -36.43
CA HIS A 361 -11.04 9.34 -36.44
C HIS A 361 -11.66 9.29 -35.04
N VAL A 362 -11.37 8.24 -34.28
CA VAL A 362 -11.80 8.13 -32.88
C VAL A 362 -11.15 9.23 -32.03
N TRP A 363 -9.85 9.48 -32.23
CA TRP A 363 -9.15 10.58 -31.58
C TRP A 363 -9.77 11.94 -31.86
N THR A 364 -10.14 12.21 -33.10
CA THR A 364 -10.80 13.45 -33.48
C THR A 364 -12.09 13.69 -32.68
N ILE A 365 -12.86 12.63 -32.42
CA ILE A 365 -14.06 12.69 -31.58
C ILE A 365 -13.69 12.90 -30.10
N ILE A 366 -12.69 12.18 -29.59
CA ILE A 366 -12.19 12.32 -28.21
C ILE A 366 -11.71 13.76 -27.97
N GLU A 367 -10.86 14.30 -28.83
CA GLU A 367 -10.33 15.66 -28.67
C GLU A 367 -11.43 16.71 -28.84
N GLY A 368 -12.51 16.38 -29.59
CA GLY A 368 -13.68 17.18 -29.78
C GLY A 368 -14.70 17.20 -28.65
N ILE A 369 -14.55 16.40 -27.58
CA ILE A 369 -15.57 16.20 -26.56
C ILE A 369 -15.90 17.44 -25.72
N GLY A 370 -17.14 17.56 -25.27
CA GLY A 370 -17.63 18.64 -24.41
C GLY A 370 -18.06 19.91 -25.16
N GLY A 371 -18.51 20.92 -24.42
CA GLY A 371 -19.06 22.15 -24.95
C GLY A 371 -20.28 21.92 -25.87
N LYS A 372 -20.27 22.52 -27.06
CA LYS A 372 -21.35 22.36 -28.02
C LYS A 372 -21.46 20.94 -28.61
N ASN A 373 -20.37 20.19 -28.65
CA ASN A 373 -20.34 18.81 -29.17
C ASN A 373 -20.94 17.81 -28.19
N GLY A 374 -21.05 18.18 -26.91
CA GLY A 374 -21.58 17.32 -25.85
C GLY A 374 -20.65 16.17 -25.44
N TRP A 375 -21.19 15.29 -24.59
CA TRP A 375 -20.43 14.16 -23.97
C TRP A 375 -20.81 12.81 -24.60
N TYR A 376 -21.43 12.80 -25.75
CA TYR A 376 -21.81 11.57 -26.48
C TYR A 376 -22.61 10.56 -25.64
N SER A 377 -23.33 11.04 -24.61
CA SER A 377 -24.20 10.21 -23.75
C SER A 377 -25.48 11.00 -23.39
N LEU A 378 -26.31 10.46 -22.49
CA LEU A 378 -27.60 11.01 -22.08
C LEU A 378 -27.54 12.52 -21.70
N PRO A 379 -28.00 13.47 -22.53
CA PRO A 379 -27.84 14.91 -22.25
C PRO A 379 -28.54 15.37 -20.97
N LEU A 380 -29.63 14.68 -20.59
CA LEU A 380 -30.39 15.00 -19.39
C LEU A 380 -29.57 14.68 -18.11
N ALA A 381 -28.86 13.55 -18.06
CA ALA A 381 -28.05 13.19 -16.92
C ALA A 381 -26.96 14.24 -16.64
N TRP A 382 -26.32 14.74 -17.69
CA TRP A 382 -25.29 15.76 -17.56
C TRP A 382 -25.89 17.12 -17.14
N ARG A 383 -27.10 17.50 -17.61
CA ARG A 383 -27.79 18.72 -17.16
C ARG A 383 -28.18 18.65 -15.67
N VAL A 384 -28.74 17.52 -15.23
CA VAL A 384 -29.09 17.30 -13.83
C VAL A 384 -27.84 17.37 -12.92
N ARG A 385 -26.75 16.74 -13.34
CA ARG A 385 -25.47 16.80 -12.63
C ARG A 385 -24.93 18.24 -12.54
N GLY A 386 -24.95 18.99 -13.63
CA GLY A 386 -24.52 20.39 -13.65
C GLY A 386 -25.39 21.31 -12.78
N TRP A 387 -26.68 21.04 -12.70
CA TRP A 387 -27.59 21.76 -11.80
C TRP A 387 -27.30 21.46 -10.33
N LEU A 388 -27.06 20.19 -9.98
CA LEU A 388 -26.66 19.79 -8.61
C LEU A 388 -25.33 20.42 -8.19
N ASP A 389 -24.35 20.50 -9.10
CA ASP A 389 -23.07 21.15 -8.85
C ASP A 389 -23.25 22.66 -8.57
N LYS A 390 -24.10 23.34 -9.34
CA LYS A 390 -24.45 24.76 -9.08
C LYS A 390 -25.08 24.97 -7.72
N LEU A 391 -26.01 24.10 -7.30
CA LEU A 391 -26.65 24.18 -5.98
C LEU A 391 -25.63 24.06 -4.84
N GLN A 392 -24.55 23.36 -5.07
CA GLN A 392 -23.44 23.20 -4.12
C GLN A 392 -22.37 24.29 -4.24
N GLY A 393 -22.61 25.32 -5.07
CA GLY A 393 -21.69 26.42 -5.33
C GLY A 393 -20.49 26.04 -6.22
N GLY A 394 -20.64 24.99 -7.03
CA GLY A 394 -19.68 24.58 -8.06
C GLY A 394 -19.86 25.35 -9.39
N ALA A 395 -19.00 25.04 -10.36
CA ALA A 395 -18.95 25.77 -11.66
C ALA A 395 -20.10 25.47 -12.60
N GLY A 396 -20.80 24.35 -12.43
CA GLY A 396 -21.84 23.89 -13.36
C GLY A 396 -21.33 23.57 -14.77
N LEU A 397 -22.25 23.34 -15.73
CA LEU A 397 -21.96 22.91 -17.12
C LEU A 397 -21.42 23.98 -18.08
N LEU A 398 -21.09 25.20 -17.65
CA LEU A 398 -21.03 26.33 -18.62
C LEU A 398 -19.72 27.12 -18.59
N ARG A 399 -18.55 26.46 -18.46
CA ARG A 399 -17.28 27.19 -18.69
C ARG A 399 -16.88 27.27 -20.17
N GLY A 400 -17.60 26.56 -21.04
CA GLY A 400 -17.34 26.58 -22.48
C GLY A 400 -16.05 25.84 -22.86
N ARG A 401 -15.73 25.97 -24.13
CA ARG A 401 -14.57 25.41 -24.79
C ARG A 401 -13.91 26.51 -25.63
N ARG A 402 -12.58 26.65 -25.58
CA ARG A 402 -11.86 27.66 -26.35
C ARG A 402 -11.95 27.39 -27.86
N HIS A 403 -11.72 26.16 -28.27
CA HIS A 403 -11.71 25.73 -29.65
C HIS A 403 -12.56 24.47 -29.87
N PRO A 404 -13.41 24.36 -30.92
CA PRO A 404 -14.35 23.24 -31.06
C PRO A 404 -13.70 21.89 -31.36
N LYS A 405 -12.47 21.84 -31.85
CA LYS A 405 -11.81 20.61 -32.32
C LYS A 405 -10.56 20.23 -31.51
N THR A 406 -9.88 21.18 -30.87
CA THR A 406 -8.59 20.93 -30.20
C THR A 406 -8.63 21.35 -28.75
N LEU A 407 -7.84 20.65 -27.94
CA LEU A 407 -7.61 20.88 -26.52
C LEU A 407 -6.14 21.08 -26.23
N ASN A 408 -5.84 21.86 -25.19
CA ASN A 408 -4.49 21.97 -24.63
C ASN A 408 -4.52 21.64 -23.14
N THR A 409 -3.40 21.18 -22.61
CA THR A 409 -3.21 20.97 -21.17
C THR A 409 -3.51 22.26 -20.39
N GLY A 410 -4.24 22.14 -19.30
CA GLY A 410 -4.69 23.27 -18.48
C GLY A 410 -6.01 23.90 -18.92
N GLU A 411 -6.54 23.62 -20.12
CA GLU A 411 -7.84 24.12 -20.56
C GLU A 411 -9.00 23.48 -19.79
N VAL A 412 -10.09 24.24 -19.66
CA VAL A 412 -11.31 23.75 -19.00
C VAL A 412 -12.35 23.41 -20.07
N VAL A 413 -12.94 22.22 -19.93
CA VAL A 413 -14.05 21.72 -20.73
C VAL A 413 -15.20 21.37 -19.79
N ASP A 414 -16.24 22.22 -19.79
CA ASP A 414 -17.37 22.15 -18.87
C ASP A 414 -16.89 22.22 -17.40
N TRP A 415 -16.93 21.12 -16.62
CA TRP A 415 -16.36 21.04 -15.26
C TRP A 415 -15.07 20.23 -15.18
N TRP A 416 -14.47 19.88 -16.31
CA TRP A 416 -13.25 19.12 -16.40
C TRP A 416 -12.07 20.04 -16.79
N ARG A 417 -10.92 19.80 -16.19
CA ARG A 417 -9.66 20.38 -16.64
C ARG A 417 -8.86 19.34 -17.38
N VAL A 418 -8.32 19.70 -18.52
CA VAL A 418 -7.36 18.86 -19.25
C VAL A 418 -6.06 18.81 -18.43
N GLU A 419 -5.80 17.66 -17.82
CA GLU A 419 -4.58 17.43 -17.00
C GLU A 419 -3.42 16.97 -17.87
N ALA A 420 -3.70 16.05 -18.81
CA ALA A 420 -2.72 15.58 -19.77
C ALA A 420 -3.38 15.27 -21.11
N ILE A 421 -2.65 15.47 -22.18
CA ILE A 421 -3.04 15.10 -23.54
C ILE A 421 -1.83 14.56 -24.30
N ASP A 422 -1.91 13.29 -24.67
CA ASP A 422 -1.01 12.65 -25.63
C ASP A 422 -1.80 12.45 -26.92
N ARG A 423 -1.49 13.32 -27.92
CA ARG A 423 -2.29 13.41 -29.14
C ARG A 423 -2.25 12.13 -29.94
N GLY A 424 -3.43 11.63 -30.25
CA GLY A 424 -3.62 10.37 -30.95
C GLY A 424 -3.79 9.17 -30.00
N HIS A 425 -3.50 9.31 -28.70
CA HIS A 425 -3.46 8.18 -27.76
C HIS A 425 -4.32 8.38 -26.52
N LEU A 426 -4.14 9.49 -25.77
CA LEU A 426 -4.73 9.67 -24.44
C LEU A 426 -5.16 11.10 -24.16
N LEU A 427 -6.39 11.27 -23.67
CA LEU A 427 -6.89 12.48 -23.03
C LEU A 427 -7.24 12.18 -21.57
N ARG A 428 -6.57 12.86 -20.63
CA ARG A 428 -6.87 12.78 -19.19
C ARG A 428 -7.53 14.07 -18.74
N LEU A 429 -8.68 13.93 -18.13
CA LEU A 429 -9.49 15.01 -17.62
C LEU A 429 -9.63 14.90 -16.11
N ARG A 430 -9.31 15.96 -15.37
CA ARG A 430 -9.52 16.08 -13.93
C ARG A 430 -10.80 16.83 -13.64
N ALA A 431 -11.65 16.29 -12.76
CA ALA A 431 -12.88 16.96 -12.37
C ALA A 431 -12.61 18.17 -11.46
N GLU A 432 -13.19 19.31 -11.78
CA GLU A 432 -13.22 20.52 -10.94
C GLU A 432 -14.56 20.72 -10.24
N MET A 433 -15.50 19.82 -10.43
CA MET A 433 -16.78 19.83 -9.72
C MET A 433 -16.57 19.53 -8.24
N ARG A 434 -17.47 20.06 -7.39
CA ARG A 434 -17.48 19.73 -5.97
C ARG A 434 -17.96 18.29 -5.75
N ALA A 435 -17.02 17.40 -5.49
CA ALA A 435 -17.27 16.03 -5.10
C ALA A 435 -16.51 15.73 -3.80
N PRO A 436 -17.00 14.81 -2.96
CA PRO A 436 -16.27 14.40 -1.76
C PRO A 436 -15.12 13.45 -2.11
N GLY A 437 -14.21 13.92 -2.98
CA GLY A 437 -13.05 13.17 -3.49
C GLY A 437 -12.48 13.79 -4.75
N GLY A 438 -11.37 13.25 -5.24
CA GLY A 438 -10.80 13.56 -6.56
C GLY A 438 -11.38 12.62 -7.63
N ALA A 439 -11.66 13.13 -8.83
CA ALA A 439 -12.16 12.32 -9.93
C ALA A 439 -11.41 12.62 -11.22
N TRP A 440 -11.13 11.60 -12.00
CA TRP A 440 -10.52 11.68 -13.32
C TRP A 440 -11.31 10.86 -14.32
N LEU A 441 -11.31 11.31 -15.57
CA LEU A 441 -11.80 10.58 -16.73
C LEU A 441 -10.67 10.48 -17.74
N GLU A 442 -10.31 9.28 -18.13
CA GLU A 442 -9.35 9.00 -19.19
C GLU A 442 -10.08 8.42 -20.39
N LEU A 443 -9.74 8.93 -21.56
CA LEU A 443 -10.22 8.48 -22.86
C LEU A 443 -8.99 8.17 -23.70
N ALA A 444 -8.84 6.92 -24.11
CA ALA A 444 -7.68 6.49 -24.88
C ALA A 444 -8.11 5.71 -26.12
N VAL A 445 -7.26 5.70 -27.13
CA VAL A 445 -7.45 4.91 -28.34
C VAL A 445 -6.12 4.30 -28.77
N GLU A 446 -6.18 3.03 -29.17
CA GLU A 446 -5.05 2.26 -29.68
C GLU A 446 -5.45 1.59 -31.01
N PRO A 447 -4.50 1.35 -31.93
CA PRO A 447 -4.77 0.54 -33.11
C PRO A 447 -5.19 -0.89 -32.74
N ASP A 448 -6.16 -1.45 -33.48
CA ASP A 448 -6.62 -2.82 -33.31
C ASP A 448 -7.06 -3.41 -34.66
N GLY A 449 -6.17 -4.14 -35.32
CA GLY A 449 -6.37 -4.63 -36.69
C GLY A 449 -6.61 -3.48 -37.66
N ASP A 450 -7.72 -3.56 -38.44
CA ASP A 450 -8.16 -2.51 -39.36
C ASP A 450 -8.93 -1.38 -38.70
N GLY A 451 -9.27 -1.52 -37.40
CA GLY A 451 -10.01 -0.57 -36.59
C GLY A 451 -9.21 0.00 -35.43
N SER A 452 -9.90 0.22 -34.31
CA SER A 452 -9.28 0.74 -33.09
C SER A 452 -9.94 0.19 -31.83
N LEU A 453 -9.17 0.15 -30.74
CA LEU A 453 -9.61 -0.16 -29.39
C LEU A 453 -9.76 1.15 -28.62
N TYR A 454 -11.00 1.52 -28.31
CA TYR A 454 -11.31 2.67 -27.45
C TYR A 454 -11.35 2.20 -25.99
N LYS A 455 -10.61 2.90 -25.13
CA LYS A 455 -10.56 2.65 -23.68
C LYS A 455 -11.10 3.86 -22.94
N GLN A 456 -11.98 3.64 -22.00
CA GLN A 456 -12.56 4.66 -21.14
C GLN A 456 -12.42 4.26 -19.70
N ARG A 457 -11.83 5.12 -18.87
CA ARG A 457 -11.52 4.85 -17.47
C ARG A 457 -11.94 6.01 -16.58
N ALA A 458 -12.85 5.76 -15.64
CA ALA A 458 -13.20 6.70 -14.59
C ALA A 458 -12.48 6.28 -13.29
N ILE A 459 -11.78 7.23 -12.70
CA ILE A 459 -10.98 7.03 -11.50
C ILE A 459 -11.55 7.96 -10.43
N PHE A 460 -11.81 7.44 -9.24
CA PHE A 460 -12.32 8.23 -8.12
C PHE A 460 -11.59 7.90 -6.82
N PHE A 461 -11.03 8.95 -6.19
CA PHE A 461 -10.39 8.91 -4.88
C PHE A 461 -11.34 9.46 -3.83
N PRO A 462 -12.04 8.62 -3.06
CA PRO A 462 -13.03 9.07 -2.10
C PRO A 462 -12.37 9.76 -0.89
N ARG A 463 -12.96 10.86 -0.43
CA ARG A 463 -12.60 11.47 0.87
C ARG A 463 -13.61 11.05 1.93
N GLY A 464 -13.16 10.24 2.87
CA GLY A 464 -13.96 9.76 3.99
C GLY A 464 -15.21 8.97 3.57
N LEU A 465 -16.13 8.79 4.51
CA LEU A 465 -17.39 8.06 4.29
C LEU A 465 -18.27 8.73 3.22
N ALA A 466 -18.32 10.06 3.20
CA ALA A 466 -19.11 10.79 2.21
C ALA A 466 -18.67 10.47 0.77
N GLY A 467 -17.35 10.34 0.51
CA GLY A 467 -16.83 9.94 -0.80
C GLY A 467 -17.24 8.53 -1.20
N ARG A 468 -17.24 7.61 -0.26
CA ARG A 468 -17.67 6.22 -0.51
C ARG A 468 -19.17 6.12 -0.82
N LEU A 469 -20.01 6.80 -0.04
CA LEU A 469 -21.44 6.85 -0.28
C LEU A 469 -21.77 7.54 -1.60
N TYR A 470 -21.05 8.59 -1.94
CA TYR A 470 -21.16 9.26 -3.23
C TYR A 470 -20.88 8.29 -4.39
N TRP A 471 -19.75 7.54 -4.33
CA TRP A 471 -19.43 6.56 -5.38
C TRP A 471 -20.50 5.48 -5.51
N LEU A 472 -20.95 4.91 -4.39
CA LEU A 472 -22.01 3.90 -4.38
C LEU A 472 -23.31 4.41 -5.02
N GLY A 473 -23.63 5.70 -4.82
CA GLY A 473 -24.80 6.34 -5.42
C GLY A 473 -24.63 6.64 -6.93
N VAL A 474 -23.40 6.91 -7.37
CA VAL A 474 -23.11 7.28 -8.78
C VAL A 474 -22.79 6.04 -9.63
N TYR A 475 -22.21 5.01 -9.07
CA TYR A 475 -21.75 3.81 -9.80
C TYR A 475 -22.83 3.12 -10.65
N PRO A 476 -24.10 2.96 -10.21
CA PRO A 476 -25.14 2.39 -11.06
C PRO A 476 -25.37 3.18 -12.35
N PHE A 477 -25.22 4.52 -12.31
CA PHE A 477 -25.37 5.37 -13.50
C PHE A 477 -24.22 5.20 -14.50
N HIS A 478 -23.01 4.85 -14.04
CA HIS A 478 -21.90 4.51 -14.93
C HIS A 478 -22.23 3.32 -15.84
N GLY A 479 -23.01 2.34 -15.33
CA GLY A 479 -23.49 1.21 -16.12
C GLY A 479 -24.31 1.57 -17.35
N PHE A 480 -24.96 2.74 -17.37
CA PHE A 480 -25.77 3.22 -18.49
C PHE A 480 -25.06 4.32 -19.28
N ILE A 481 -24.41 5.26 -18.61
CA ILE A 481 -23.77 6.43 -19.23
C ILE A 481 -22.55 6.01 -20.06
N PHE A 482 -21.66 5.21 -19.51
CA PHE A 482 -20.38 4.89 -20.15
C PHE A 482 -20.51 4.00 -21.37
N PRO A 483 -21.31 2.93 -21.38
CA PRO A 483 -21.54 2.16 -22.61
C PRO A 483 -22.22 2.97 -23.71
N SER A 484 -23.13 3.90 -23.36
CA SER A 484 -23.76 4.77 -24.35
C SER A 484 -22.77 5.76 -24.93
N MET A 485 -21.92 6.34 -24.10
CA MET A 485 -20.87 7.26 -24.51
C MET A 485 -19.89 6.60 -25.48
N ALA A 486 -19.42 5.41 -25.16
CA ALA A 486 -18.47 4.68 -26.01
C ALA A 486 -19.07 4.29 -27.36
N ARG A 487 -20.31 3.77 -27.38
CA ARG A 487 -21.02 3.46 -28.64
C ARG A 487 -21.21 4.70 -29.52
N ASN A 488 -21.61 5.83 -28.94
CA ASN A 488 -21.84 7.06 -29.68
C ASN A 488 -20.53 7.69 -30.19
N ILE A 489 -19.43 7.61 -29.42
CA ILE A 489 -18.10 8.03 -29.88
C ILE A 489 -17.67 7.17 -31.08
N SER A 490 -17.78 5.85 -30.99
CA SER A 490 -17.45 4.92 -32.08
C SER A 490 -18.30 5.19 -33.32
N ALA A 491 -19.62 5.33 -33.17
CA ALA A 491 -20.52 5.64 -34.29
C ALA A 491 -20.21 6.98 -34.97
N ALA A 492 -19.90 8.00 -34.16
CA ALA A 492 -19.51 9.32 -34.69
C ALA A 492 -18.16 9.22 -35.45
N ALA A 493 -17.21 8.46 -34.96
CA ALA A 493 -15.94 8.24 -35.64
C ALA A 493 -16.09 7.48 -36.96
N THR A 494 -16.92 6.45 -37.01
CA THR A 494 -17.23 5.71 -38.25
C THR A 494 -17.92 6.62 -39.27
N THR A 495 -18.85 7.46 -38.83
CA THR A 495 -19.51 8.46 -39.71
C THR A 495 -18.50 9.46 -40.26
N LEU A 496 -17.58 9.93 -39.43
CA LEU A 496 -16.52 10.87 -39.85
C LEU A 496 -15.59 10.23 -40.89
N GLN A 497 -15.20 8.98 -40.68
CA GLN A 497 -14.38 8.20 -41.62
C GLN A 497 -15.07 8.03 -42.96
N ALA A 498 -16.35 7.68 -43.00
CA ALA A 498 -17.13 7.51 -44.22
C ALA A 498 -17.27 8.82 -45.01
N ALA A 499 -17.48 9.94 -44.31
CA ALA A 499 -17.55 11.28 -44.93
C ALA A 499 -16.21 11.69 -45.56
N GLY A 500 -15.09 11.38 -44.92
CA GLY A 500 -13.74 11.63 -45.46
C GLY A 500 -13.43 10.79 -46.71
N SER A 501 -13.89 9.55 -46.75
CA SER A 501 -13.72 8.66 -47.91
C SER A 501 -14.52 9.06 -49.13
N SER A 502 -15.72 9.67 -48.93
CA SER A 502 -16.56 10.14 -50.01
C SER A 502 -16.05 11.40 -50.71
N VAL A 503 -15.23 12.22 -50.02
CA VAL A 503 -14.63 13.44 -50.59
C VAL A 503 -13.40 13.08 -51.43
N SER A 504 -12.66 12.04 -51.10
CA SER A 504 -11.47 11.62 -51.86
C SER A 504 -11.78 10.92 -53.19
N THR A 505 -13.03 10.50 -53.43
CA THR A 505 -13.49 9.85 -54.67
C THR A 505 -14.08 10.81 -55.72
N GLN A 506 -14.14 12.12 -55.39
CA GLN A 506 -14.74 13.14 -56.29
C GLN A 506 -13.72 14.14 -56.86
N THR A 507 -12.43 13.86 -56.81
CA THR A 507 -11.44 14.70 -57.52
C THR A 507 -11.08 14.02 -58.83
N PRO A 508 -11.40 14.64 -59.98
CA PRO A 508 -11.14 14.08 -61.31
C PRO A 508 -9.68 14.05 -61.67
#